data_d4141a054c9019581428b371a7ca931d
#
_entry.id   d4141a054c9019581428b371a7ca931d
#
_cell.length_a   1.000
_cell.length_b   1.000
_cell.length_c   1.000
_cell.angle_alpha   90.00
_cell.angle_beta   90.00
_cell.angle_gamma   90.00
#
_symmetry.space_group_name_H-M   'P 1'
#
loop_
_entity.id
_entity.type
_entity.pdbx_description
1 polymer ?
#
loop_
_entity_poly.entity_id
_entity_poly.type
_entity_poly.pdbx_seq_one_letter_code
_entity_poly.pdbx_strand_id
1 'polypeptide(L)'
;KSVCLQDGNSIALKPEKLADILFYLREKFPHIERITTYGRAETLSRWSVEQLKLLRESGLDRIHTGFESGSDNVLHMINKGLTQKQEIEGGLKVKEAGMELSVYFMPGIGGVGFSDENASETAKVVNAISPDFVRLRTFVLKTDSEMYDMLQRGEFEECSDMMKLAAIRRLIAAITAPDVNIV
;
A
#
# COMPACT_ATOMS: atom_id res chain seq x y z
N LYS A 1 15.90 14.25 11.14
CA LYS A 1 16.44 12.93 10.69
C LYS A 1 15.34 11.90 10.77
N SER A 2 15.27 10.95 9.80
CA SER A 2 14.27 9.89 9.78
C SER A 2 14.90 8.52 9.95
N VAL A 3 14.15 7.60 10.57
CA VAL A 3 14.49 6.17 10.67
C VAL A 3 13.39 5.38 9.96
N CYS A 4 13.79 4.38 9.19
CA CYS A 4 12.86 3.42 8.61
C CYS A 4 13.20 2.03 9.15
N LEU A 5 12.24 1.40 9.81
CA LEU A 5 12.35 0.00 10.17
C LEU A 5 12.17 -0.83 8.90
N GLN A 6 13.27 -1.41 8.47
CA GLN A 6 13.34 -2.19 7.23
C GLN A 6 12.96 -3.63 7.52
N ASP A 7 11.99 -4.09 6.83
CA ASP A 7 11.60 -5.48 6.58
C ASP A 7 10.31 -5.42 5.77
N GLY A 8 9.98 -6.46 5.01
CA GLY A 8 8.77 -6.50 4.19
C GLY A 8 7.46 -6.40 4.98
N ASN A 9 7.50 -6.69 6.31
CA ASN A 9 6.32 -6.62 7.18
C ASN A 9 6.71 -6.51 8.67
N SER A 10 7.35 -5.41 9.06
CA SER A 10 7.76 -5.20 10.46
C SER A 10 6.58 -5.23 11.45
N ILE A 11 5.36 -4.90 10.98
CA ILE A 11 4.13 -5.02 11.77
C ILE A 11 3.63 -6.47 11.95
N ALA A 12 4.34 -7.49 11.47
CA ALA A 12 4.06 -8.88 11.83
C ALA A 12 4.45 -9.21 13.29
N LEU A 13 5.29 -8.36 13.90
CA LEU A 13 5.57 -8.45 15.35
C LEU A 13 4.30 -8.13 16.14
N LYS A 14 4.20 -8.71 17.33
CA LYS A 14 3.14 -8.30 18.27
C LYS A 14 3.23 -6.80 18.53
N PRO A 15 2.10 -6.08 18.59
CA PRO A 15 2.08 -4.62 18.79
C PRO A 15 2.92 -4.15 19.98
N GLU A 16 2.85 -4.87 21.11
CA GLU A 16 3.58 -4.51 22.33
C GLU A 16 5.09 -4.58 22.13
N LYS A 17 5.57 -5.63 21.44
CA LYS A 17 7.00 -5.77 21.13
C LYS A 17 7.52 -4.68 20.19
N LEU A 18 6.70 -4.32 19.19
CA LEU A 18 7.07 -3.24 18.28
C LEU A 18 7.05 -1.89 19.01
N ALA A 19 6.08 -1.68 19.91
CA ALA A 19 6.00 -0.51 20.77
C ALA A 19 7.25 -0.35 21.64
N ASP A 20 7.74 -1.41 22.27
CA ASP A 20 8.98 -1.39 23.05
C ASP A 20 10.19 -0.96 22.22
N ILE A 21 10.30 -1.46 20.96
CA ILE A 21 11.38 -1.08 20.05
C ILE A 21 11.27 0.40 19.68
N LEU A 22 10.08 0.89 19.37
CA LEU A 22 9.83 2.28 19.00
C LEU A 22 10.17 3.22 20.17
N PHE A 23 9.72 2.89 21.38
CA PHE A 23 10.03 3.63 22.58
C PHE A 23 11.54 3.71 22.82
N TYR A 24 12.24 2.56 22.75
CA TYR A 24 13.70 2.52 22.86
C TYR A 24 14.41 3.40 21.84
N LEU A 25 13.95 3.39 20.58
CA LEU A 25 14.51 4.24 19.52
C LEU A 25 14.31 5.72 19.85
N ARG A 26 13.15 6.13 20.32
CA ARG A 26 12.88 7.53 20.71
C ARG A 26 13.73 7.95 21.91
N GLU A 27 13.90 7.07 22.89
CA GLU A 27 14.75 7.33 24.06
C GLU A 27 16.23 7.51 23.69
N LYS A 28 16.76 6.58 22.87
CA LYS A 28 18.20 6.60 22.51
C LYS A 28 18.56 7.61 21.44
N PHE A 29 17.61 8.01 20.63
CA PHE A 29 17.82 8.94 19.52
C PHE A 29 16.80 10.10 19.57
N PRO A 30 16.87 11.01 20.54
CA PRO A 30 15.85 12.05 20.75
C PRO A 30 15.71 13.04 19.58
N HIS A 31 16.69 13.07 18.65
CA HIS A 31 16.64 13.92 17.47
C HIS A 31 16.00 13.26 16.23
N ILE A 32 15.40 12.07 16.39
CA ILE A 32 14.60 11.47 15.31
C ILE A 32 13.31 12.27 15.17
N GLU A 33 13.10 12.83 14.00
CA GLU A 33 11.87 13.57 13.65
C GLU A 33 10.75 12.62 13.21
N ARG A 34 11.13 11.53 12.52
CA ARG A 34 10.16 10.58 11.95
C ARG A 34 10.67 9.15 12.02
N ILE A 35 9.78 8.24 12.46
CA ILE A 35 9.98 6.79 12.35
C ILE A 35 8.92 6.24 11.41
N THR A 36 9.35 5.47 10.41
CA THR A 36 8.47 4.83 9.43
C THR A 36 8.72 3.33 9.39
N THR A 37 7.74 2.57 8.92
CA THR A 37 7.89 1.12 8.72
C THR A 37 7.09 0.65 7.52
N TYR A 38 7.40 -0.56 7.05
CA TYR A 38 6.58 -1.27 6.07
C TYR A 38 5.63 -2.22 6.79
N GLY A 39 4.41 -2.33 6.26
CA GLY A 39 3.40 -3.25 6.74
C GLY A 39 2.57 -3.82 5.61
N ARG A 40 2.23 -5.11 5.67
CA ARG A 40 1.30 -5.71 4.72
C ARG A 40 -0.12 -5.26 5.01
N ALA A 41 -0.88 -4.92 3.97
CA ALA A 41 -2.29 -4.53 4.09
C ALA A 41 -3.14 -5.59 4.80
N GLU A 42 -2.87 -6.88 4.56
CA GLU A 42 -3.48 -8.00 5.26
C GLU A 42 -3.26 -7.94 6.79
N THR A 43 -2.07 -7.57 7.24
CA THR A 43 -1.78 -7.41 8.67
C THR A 43 -2.55 -6.21 9.25
N LEU A 44 -2.55 -5.09 8.54
CA LEU A 44 -3.28 -3.88 8.93
C LEU A 44 -4.79 -4.12 9.06
N SER A 45 -5.39 -4.89 8.17
CA SER A 45 -6.83 -5.19 8.22
C SER A 45 -7.21 -6.01 9.47
N ARG A 46 -6.29 -6.83 10.00
CA ARG A 46 -6.51 -7.67 11.20
C ARG A 46 -6.31 -6.94 12.52
N TRP A 47 -5.52 -5.86 12.51
CA TRP A 47 -5.23 -5.12 13.74
C TRP A 47 -6.39 -4.23 14.16
N SER A 48 -6.54 -4.03 15.47
CA SER A 48 -7.49 -3.05 15.99
C SER A 48 -6.90 -1.63 15.92
N VAL A 49 -7.77 -0.64 16.00
CA VAL A 49 -7.37 0.77 16.07
C VAL A 49 -6.53 1.04 17.33
N GLU A 50 -6.87 0.40 18.45
CA GLU A 50 -6.14 0.52 19.73
C GLU A 50 -4.69 0.02 19.60
N GLN A 51 -4.48 -1.09 18.89
CA GLN A 51 -3.13 -1.60 18.62
C GLN A 51 -2.32 -0.64 17.74
N LEU A 52 -2.95 -0.03 16.75
CA LEU A 52 -2.31 0.98 15.90
C LEU A 52 -2.05 2.29 16.67
N LYS A 53 -2.96 2.71 17.57
CA LYS A 53 -2.76 3.86 18.47
C LYS A 53 -1.59 3.63 19.41
N LEU A 54 -1.44 2.43 19.97
CA LEU A 54 -0.27 2.07 20.78
C LEU A 54 1.03 2.33 20.02
N LEU A 55 1.13 1.92 18.75
CA LEU A 55 2.33 2.19 17.95
C LEU A 55 2.53 3.68 17.67
N ARG A 56 1.45 4.43 17.41
CA ARG A 56 1.52 5.87 17.22
C ARG A 56 2.05 6.58 18.47
N GLU A 57 1.54 6.22 19.63
CA GLU A 57 1.95 6.77 20.92
C GLU A 57 3.39 6.38 21.27
N SER A 58 3.85 5.20 20.86
CA SER A 58 5.24 4.75 20.99
C SER A 58 6.21 5.41 20.01
N GLY A 59 5.70 6.22 19.08
CA GLY A 59 6.52 7.04 18.20
C GLY A 59 6.58 6.63 16.73
N LEU A 60 5.71 5.71 16.26
CA LEU A 60 5.58 5.41 14.84
C LEU A 60 4.78 6.52 14.14
N ASP A 61 5.36 7.12 13.10
CA ASP A 61 4.74 8.25 12.41
C ASP A 61 4.04 7.84 11.11
N ARG A 62 4.63 6.88 10.36
CA ARG A 62 4.11 6.50 9.05
C ARG A 62 4.23 5.00 8.80
N ILE A 63 3.19 4.47 8.18
CA ILE A 63 3.21 3.11 7.61
C ILE A 63 3.22 3.19 6.09
N HIS A 64 4.14 2.44 5.47
CA HIS A 64 4.17 2.18 4.04
C HIS A 64 3.53 0.81 3.78
N THR A 65 2.59 0.73 2.84
CA THR A 65 1.93 -0.53 2.51
C THR A 65 1.74 -0.69 1.01
N GLY A 66 2.02 -1.90 0.50
CA GLY A 66 1.74 -2.27 -0.88
C GLY A 66 0.30 -2.75 -1.00
N PHE A 67 -0.55 -1.96 -1.63
CA PHE A 67 -1.89 -2.38 -2.06
C PHE A 67 -1.82 -3.03 -3.43
N GLU A 68 -1.00 -2.50 -4.32
CA GLU A 68 -0.70 -2.87 -5.69
C GLU A 68 -1.88 -2.57 -6.64
N SER A 69 -3.09 -2.87 -6.28
CA SER A 69 -4.33 -2.66 -7.03
C SER A 69 -5.48 -2.38 -6.08
N GLY A 70 -6.48 -1.62 -6.52
CA GLY A 70 -7.77 -1.54 -5.84
C GLY A 70 -8.82 -2.49 -6.41
N SER A 71 -8.50 -3.29 -7.43
CA SER A 71 -9.44 -4.23 -8.06
C SER A 71 -9.33 -5.61 -7.46
N ASP A 72 -10.45 -6.17 -6.98
CA ASP A 72 -10.51 -7.54 -6.47
C ASP A 72 -10.10 -8.58 -7.53
N ASN A 73 -10.43 -8.35 -8.81
CA ASN A 73 -10.02 -9.24 -9.90
C ASN A 73 -8.49 -9.23 -10.07
N VAL A 74 -7.87 -8.07 -10.04
CA VAL A 74 -6.41 -7.94 -10.11
C VAL A 74 -5.74 -8.51 -8.87
N LEU A 75 -6.25 -8.20 -7.66
CA LEU A 75 -5.73 -8.73 -6.40
C LEU A 75 -5.80 -10.27 -6.37
N HIS A 76 -6.85 -10.85 -6.89
CA HIS A 76 -6.99 -12.31 -7.04
C HIS A 76 -5.98 -12.85 -8.05
N MET A 77 -5.88 -12.23 -9.23
CA MET A 77 -4.96 -12.66 -10.29
C MET A 77 -3.50 -12.70 -9.83
N ILE A 78 -3.07 -11.71 -9.03
CA ILE A 78 -1.70 -11.65 -8.50
C ILE A 78 -1.51 -12.38 -7.18
N ASN A 79 -2.52 -13.13 -6.74
CA ASN A 79 -2.51 -13.87 -5.47
C ASN A 79 -2.13 -12.99 -4.26
N LYS A 80 -2.67 -11.78 -4.19
CA LYS A 80 -2.35 -10.81 -3.11
C LYS A 80 -2.82 -11.26 -1.74
N GLY A 81 -3.85 -12.11 -1.67
CA GLY A 81 -4.38 -12.70 -0.43
C GLY A 81 -5.25 -11.75 0.39
N LEU A 82 -5.76 -10.68 -0.21
CA LEU A 82 -6.69 -9.74 0.43
C LEU A 82 -7.65 -9.15 -0.61
N THR A 83 -8.68 -8.45 -0.14
CA THR A 83 -9.71 -7.80 -0.95
C THR A 83 -9.62 -6.27 -0.86
N GLN A 84 -10.21 -5.57 -1.84
CA GLN A 84 -10.38 -4.11 -1.81
C GLN A 84 -10.97 -3.63 -0.46
N LYS A 85 -12.00 -4.33 0.03
CA LYS A 85 -12.62 -4.01 1.33
C LYS A 85 -11.61 -4.05 2.48
N GLN A 86 -10.75 -5.06 2.52
CA GLN A 86 -9.72 -5.19 3.56
C GLN A 86 -8.63 -4.11 3.44
N GLU A 87 -8.29 -3.68 2.23
CA GLU A 87 -7.39 -2.54 2.02
C GLU A 87 -7.99 -1.26 2.59
N ILE A 88 -9.25 -0.99 2.29
CA ILE A 88 -9.97 0.18 2.81
C ILE A 88 -10.06 0.13 4.33
N GLU A 89 -10.48 -0.99 4.90
CA GLU A 89 -10.57 -1.17 6.36
C GLU A 89 -9.22 -0.96 7.05
N GLY A 90 -8.16 -1.57 6.53
CA GLY A 90 -6.80 -1.42 7.07
C GLY A 90 -6.29 0.02 6.98
N GLY A 91 -6.51 0.66 5.83
CA GLY A 91 -6.10 2.05 5.60
C GLY A 91 -6.83 3.04 6.53
N LEU A 92 -8.15 2.89 6.68
CA LEU A 92 -8.95 3.72 7.58
C LEU A 92 -8.50 3.60 9.03
N LYS A 93 -8.19 2.38 9.51
CA LYS A 93 -7.67 2.17 10.87
C LYS A 93 -6.34 2.88 11.12
N VAL A 94 -5.43 2.89 10.13
CA VAL A 94 -4.16 3.63 10.22
C VAL A 94 -4.41 5.12 10.35
N LYS A 95 -5.32 5.67 9.54
CA LYS A 95 -5.71 7.09 9.60
C LYS A 95 -6.38 7.44 10.92
N GLU A 96 -7.30 6.60 11.40
CA GLU A 96 -7.97 6.78 12.70
C GLU A 96 -6.99 6.73 13.88
N ALA A 97 -5.92 5.95 13.77
CA ALA A 97 -4.86 5.91 14.76
C ALA A 97 -3.95 7.15 14.75
N GLY A 98 -4.15 8.09 13.82
CA GLY A 98 -3.38 9.34 13.72
C GLY A 98 -2.00 9.17 13.10
N MET A 99 -1.79 8.13 12.31
CA MET A 99 -0.55 7.91 11.55
C MET A 99 -0.69 8.33 10.09
N GLU A 100 0.42 8.75 9.50
CA GLU A 100 0.49 8.93 8.05
C GLU A 100 0.46 7.56 7.35
N LEU A 101 -0.31 7.48 6.27
CA LEU A 101 -0.40 6.30 5.41
C LEU A 101 0.19 6.58 4.03
N SER A 102 1.13 5.75 3.62
CA SER A 102 1.71 5.78 2.27
C SER A 102 1.42 4.47 1.56
N VAL A 103 0.60 4.52 0.52
CA VAL A 103 0.18 3.33 -0.24
C VAL A 103 0.89 3.24 -1.58
N TYR A 104 1.25 2.02 -1.95
CA TYR A 104 1.81 1.74 -3.28
C TYR A 104 0.75 1.10 -4.15
N PHE A 105 0.59 1.63 -5.37
CA PHE A 105 -0.20 1.03 -6.43
C PHE A 105 0.67 0.78 -7.65
N MET A 106 0.30 -0.23 -8.43
CA MET A 106 1.12 -0.72 -9.53
C MET A 106 0.37 -0.62 -10.87
N PRO A 107 0.45 0.54 -11.57
CA PRO A 107 -0.12 0.68 -12.91
C PRO A 107 0.45 -0.36 -13.86
N GLY A 108 -0.45 -1.02 -14.62
CA GLY A 108 -0.10 -2.06 -15.58
C GLY A 108 -0.12 -3.49 -15.03
N ILE A 109 -0.21 -3.68 -13.70
CA ILE A 109 -0.22 -5.04 -13.10
C ILE A 109 -1.45 -5.85 -13.50
N GLY A 110 -2.57 -5.21 -13.84
CA GLY A 110 -3.78 -5.86 -14.34
C GLY A 110 -3.71 -6.33 -15.80
N GLY A 111 -2.58 -6.08 -16.48
CA GLY A 111 -2.47 -6.36 -17.91
C GLY A 111 -3.48 -5.58 -18.75
N VAL A 112 -3.55 -5.94 -20.04
CA VAL A 112 -4.50 -5.33 -20.99
C VAL A 112 -5.95 -5.52 -20.55
N GLY A 113 -6.27 -6.71 -20.05
CA GLY A 113 -7.64 -7.11 -19.68
C GLY A 113 -8.25 -6.31 -18.53
N PHE A 114 -7.43 -5.89 -17.55
CA PHE A 114 -7.91 -5.18 -16.36
C PHE A 114 -7.34 -3.77 -16.19
N SER A 115 -6.71 -3.19 -17.22
CA SER A 115 -6.04 -1.89 -17.12
C SER A 115 -6.98 -0.78 -16.65
N ASP A 116 -8.17 -0.71 -17.22
CA ASP A 116 -9.18 0.32 -16.91
C ASP A 116 -9.82 0.09 -15.53
N GLU A 117 -10.13 -1.15 -15.21
CA GLU A 117 -10.68 -1.57 -13.91
C GLU A 117 -9.66 -1.27 -12.80
N ASN A 118 -8.40 -1.66 -12.99
CA ASN A 118 -7.34 -1.38 -12.03
C ASN A 118 -7.26 0.12 -11.70
N ALA A 119 -7.30 0.98 -12.70
CA ALA A 119 -7.24 2.43 -12.48
C ALA A 119 -8.46 2.98 -11.73
N SER A 120 -9.67 2.56 -12.13
CA SER A 120 -10.92 3.06 -11.54
C SER A 120 -11.15 2.54 -10.12
N GLU A 121 -10.90 1.26 -9.87
CA GLU A 121 -11.06 0.66 -8.55
C GLU A 121 -9.98 1.17 -7.57
N THR A 122 -8.75 1.38 -8.05
CA THR A 122 -7.70 2.02 -7.26
C THR A 122 -8.09 3.44 -6.84
N ALA A 123 -8.71 4.23 -7.73
CA ALA A 123 -9.21 5.55 -7.37
C ALA A 123 -10.29 5.49 -6.27
N LYS A 124 -11.17 4.49 -6.30
CA LYS A 124 -12.17 4.28 -5.23
C LYS A 124 -11.51 4.00 -3.88
N VAL A 125 -10.49 3.16 -3.85
CA VAL A 125 -9.72 2.88 -2.62
C VAL A 125 -9.07 4.16 -2.09
N VAL A 126 -8.40 4.91 -2.96
CA VAL A 126 -7.76 6.19 -2.58
C VAL A 126 -8.79 7.17 -2.05
N ASN A 127 -9.93 7.32 -2.71
CA ASN A 127 -11.00 8.24 -2.28
C ASN A 127 -11.64 7.81 -0.94
N ALA A 128 -11.76 6.51 -0.70
CA ALA A 128 -12.33 5.99 0.54
C ALA A 128 -11.41 6.20 1.76
N ILE A 129 -10.08 6.07 1.56
CA ILE A 129 -9.10 6.13 2.66
C ILE A 129 -8.56 7.54 2.85
N SER A 130 -8.40 8.31 1.77
CA SER A 130 -7.64 9.58 1.75
C SER A 130 -6.22 9.40 2.34
N PRO A 131 -5.36 8.54 1.75
CA PRO A 131 -4.01 8.33 2.26
C PRO A 131 -3.17 9.60 2.07
N ASP A 132 -2.15 9.80 2.91
CA ASP A 132 -1.28 10.98 2.81
C ASP A 132 -0.39 10.93 1.56
N PHE A 133 -0.03 9.70 1.12
CA PHE A 133 0.80 9.49 -0.07
C PHE A 133 0.30 8.30 -0.88
N VAL A 134 0.14 8.54 -2.18
CA VAL A 134 -0.03 7.50 -3.21
C VAL A 134 1.24 7.40 -4.02
N ARG A 135 1.91 6.27 -3.98
CA ARG A 135 3.14 5.99 -4.72
C ARG A 135 2.85 5.08 -5.89
N LEU A 136 3.13 5.57 -7.09
CA LEU A 136 2.93 4.80 -8.30
C LEU A 136 4.23 4.08 -8.67
N ARG A 137 4.19 2.75 -8.70
CA ARG A 137 5.28 1.87 -9.15
C ARG A 137 4.82 1.13 -10.39
N THR A 138 5.20 1.60 -11.57
CA THR A 138 4.85 0.95 -12.83
C THR A 138 5.26 -0.51 -12.84
N PHE A 139 4.33 -1.39 -13.20
CA PHE A 139 4.60 -2.82 -13.31
C PHE A 139 5.65 -3.12 -14.37
N VAL A 140 6.60 -3.96 -14.02
CA VAL A 140 7.62 -4.51 -14.92
C VAL A 140 7.60 -6.02 -14.77
N LEU A 141 7.28 -6.71 -15.85
CA LEU A 141 7.21 -8.17 -15.88
C LEU A 141 8.62 -8.77 -15.76
N LYS A 142 8.81 -9.63 -14.77
CA LYS A 142 10.06 -10.36 -14.58
C LYS A 142 9.93 -11.78 -15.10
N THR A 143 10.96 -12.27 -15.78
CA THR A 143 10.97 -13.61 -16.38
C THR A 143 10.98 -14.78 -15.38
N ASP A 144 11.24 -14.49 -14.10
CA ASP A 144 11.23 -15.46 -13.00
C ASP A 144 9.97 -15.35 -12.14
N SER A 145 8.88 -14.79 -12.69
CA SER A 145 7.61 -14.59 -11.98
C SER A 145 6.49 -15.46 -12.52
N GLU A 146 5.52 -15.81 -11.67
CA GLU A 146 4.31 -16.52 -12.07
C GLU A 146 3.53 -15.77 -13.17
N MET A 147 3.53 -14.44 -13.15
CA MET A 147 2.90 -13.63 -14.20
C MET A 147 3.59 -13.79 -15.57
N TYR A 148 4.89 -14.09 -15.61
CA TYR A 148 5.56 -14.42 -16.85
C TYR A 148 5.09 -15.77 -17.39
N ASP A 149 4.90 -16.75 -16.52
CA ASP A 149 4.31 -18.04 -16.91
C ASP A 149 2.88 -17.88 -17.43
N MET A 150 2.08 -17.00 -16.83
CA MET A 150 0.74 -16.65 -17.33
C MET A 150 0.83 -16.01 -18.72
N LEU A 151 1.80 -15.12 -18.97
CA LEU A 151 2.04 -14.56 -20.31
C LEU A 151 2.33 -15.67 -21.33
N GLN A 152 3.21 -16.61 -20.99
CA GLN A 152 3.56 -17.73 -21.88
C GLN A 152 2.36 -18.64 -22.20
N ARG A 153 1.43 -18.77 -21.28
CA ARG A 153 0.18 -19.54 -21.47
C ARG A 153 -0.94 -18.73 -22.14
N GLY A 154 -0.72 -17.42 -22.44
CA GLY A 154 -1.75 -16.55 -23.02
C GLY A 154 -2.86 -16.14 -22.04
N GLU A 155 -2.63 -16.31 -20.73
CA GLU A 155 -3.56 -15.94 -19.64
C GLU A 155 -3.38 -14.49 -19.20
N PHE A 156 -2.28 -13.87 -19.56
CA PHE A 156 -1.92 -12.47 -19.27
C PHE A 156 -1.34 -11.80 -20.51
N GLU A 157 -1.69 -10.55 -20.72
CA GLU A 157 -1.09 -9.71 -21.77
C GLU A 157 -0.59 -8.42 -21.12
N GLU A 158 0.72 -8.12 -21.30
CA GLU A 158 1.32 -6.95 -20.67
C GLU A 158 0.83 -5.65 -21.35
N CYS A 159 0.50 -4.63 -20.54
CA CYS A 159 0.19 -3.31 -21.03
C CYS A 159 1.38 -2.66 -21.75
N SER A 160 1.13 -2.03 -22.89
CA SER A 160 2.08 -1.10 -23.47
C SER A 160 2.32 0.11 -22.55
N ASP A 161 3.43 0.81 -22.73
CA ASP A 161 3.72 2.03 -21.95
C ASP A 161 2.66 3.11 -22.12
N MET A 162 2.07 3.22 -23.31
CA MET A 162 0.96 4.15 -23.57
C MET A 162 -0.30 3.77 -22.77
N MET A 163 -0.58 2.48 -22.62
CA MET A 163 -1.70 2.01 -21.80
C MET A 163 -1.43 2.27 -20.32
N LYS A 164 -0.20 2.01 -19.83
CA LYS A 164 0.20 2.33 -18.46
C LYS A 164 0.03 3.82 -18.16
N LEU A 165 0.46 4.71 -19.08
CA LEU A 165 0.28 6.15 -18.96
C LEU A 165 -1.22 6.57 -18.98
N ALA A 166 -2.03 5.96 -19.85
CA ALA A 166 -3.46 6.21 -19.89
C ALA A 166 -4.15 5.77 -18.57
N ALA A 167 -3.75 4.64 -18.00
CA ALA A 167 -4.24 4.16 -16.71
C ALA A 167 -3.86 5.11 -15.56
N ILE A 168 -2.62 5.59 -15.51
CA ILE A 168 -2.17 6.60 -14.54
C ILE A 168 -2.99 7.89 -14.67
N ARG A 169 -3.16 8.40 -15.89
CA ARG A 169 -3.99 9.60 -16.13
C ARG A 169 -5.42 9.40 -15.64
N ARG A 170 -6.03 8.24 -15.92
CA ARG A 170 -7.39 7.90 -15.46
C ARG A 170 -7.48 7.84 -13.95
N LEU A 171 -6.52 7.16 -13.30
CA LEU A 171 -6.43 7.09 -11.86
C LEU A 171 -6.38 8.50 -11.24
N ILE A 172 -5.45 9.34 -11.69
CA ILE A 172 -5.28 10.70 -11.14
C ILE A 172 -6.55 11.54 -11.36
N ALA A 173 -7.17 11.45 -12.54
CA ALA A 173 -8.39 12.20 -12.85
C ALA A 173 -9.60 11.77 -12.01
N ALA A 174 -9.61 10.55 -11.48
CA ALA A 174 -10.70 10.01 -10.68
C ALA A 174 -10.47 10.18 -9.16
N ILE A 175 -9.30 10.62 -8.72
CA ILE A 175 -9.03 10.93 -7.31
C ILE A 175 -9.70 12.26 -6.97
N THR A 176 -10.60 12.22 -5.99
CA THR A 176 -11.32 13.39 -5.45
C THR A 176 -11.00 13.62 -3.97
N ALA A 177 -10.31 12.68 -3.32
CA ALA A 177 -9.89 12.80 -1.94
C ALA A 177 -8.96 14.03 -1.77
N PRO A 178 -9.20 14.88 -0.76
CA PRO A 178 -8.36 16.03 -0.49
C PRO A 178 -6.99 15.60 0.07
N ASP A 179 -5.99 16.48 -0.11
CA ASP A 179 -4.67 16.40 0.54
C ASP A 179 -3.85 15.13 0.25
N VAL A 180 -4.17 14.42 -0.85
CA VAL A 180 -3.43 13.24 -1.30
C VAL A 180 -2.21 13.67 -2.12
N ASN A 181 -1.01 13.30 -1.67
CA ASN A 181 0.22 13.50 -2.43
C ASN A 181 0.49 12.31 -3.35
N ILE A 182 0.49 12.53 -4.66
CA ILE A 182 0.85 11.51 -5.66
C ILE A 182 2.33 11.65 -5.99
N VAL A 183 3.11 10.58 -5.82
CA VAL A 183 4.57 10.55 -5.97
C VAL A 183 5.07 9.30 -6.71
#